data_2073622245c521ceef7f3bfb8d7b45d4
#
_entry.id   2073622245c521ceef7f3bfb8d7b45d4
#
_cell.length_a   1.000
_cell.length_b   1.000
_cell.length_c   1.000
_cell.angle_alpha   90.00
_cell.angle_beta   90.00
_cell.angle_gamma   90.00
#
_symmetry.space_group_name_H-M   'P 1'
#
loop_
_entity.id
_entity.type
_entity.pdbx_description
1 polymer ?
#
loop_
_entity_poly.entity_id
_entity_poly.type
_entity_poly.pdbx_seq_one_letter_code
_entity_poly.pdbx_strand_id
1 'polypeptide(L)'
;MRADARVAQVLNISRNKASELIKAQKIFAGGGLISKPSQNLSLDDEIACDGEIFVGRGALKLKSFLEGQKISVKGKNALDIGSSTGGFAQVLLMSGASSVVCVDVGEGQLDSTLRADPRIICRENTDIRDFASTYCAGSFALITADLSFIPLSLVLPCIKTLANDEIIVLFKPQFEVGLKAKRDKKGVVCDQKAINEALADFNRLCADFGFKILAQANCAIKGKNGNQEIFFHLKV
;
A
#
# COMPACT_ATOMS: atom_id res chain seq x y z
N MET A 1 28.12 0.56 -19.07
CA MET A 1 26.73 1.14 -19.02
C MET A 1 26.54 1.87 -17.70
N ARG A 2 25.70 2.93 -17.62
CA ARG A 2 25.41 3.56 -16.32
C ARG A 2 24.72 2.58 -15.37
N ALA A 3 25.06 2.63 -14.08
CA ALA A 3 24.55 1.69 -13.06
C ALA A 3 23.01 1.74 -12.97
N ASP A 4 22.41 2.95 -12.93
CA ASP A 4 20.95 3.08 -12.90
C ASP A 4 20.25 2.40 -14.08
N ALA A 5 20.82 2.46 -15.27
CA ALA A 5 20.29 1.83 -16.46
C ALA A 5 20.50 0.30 -16.47
N ARG A 6 21.70 -0.14 -16.08
CA ARG A 6 22.04 -1.57 -16.02
C ARG A 6 21.22 -2.31 -14.96
N VAL A 7 21.10 -1.73 -13.77
CA VAL A 7 20.29 -2.29 -12.66
C VAL A 7 18.80 -2.34 -13.05
N ALA A 8 18.27 -1.28 -13.67
CA ALA A 8 16.92 -1.25 -14.15
C ALA A 8 16.63 -2.38 -15.15
N GLN A 9 17.54 -2.60 -16.09
CA GLN A 9 17.42 -3.65 -17.10
C GLN A 9 17.45 -5.06 -16.48
N VAL A 10 18.46 -5.32 -15.61
CA VAL A 10 18.67 -6.67 -15.04
C VAL A 10 17.58 -7.05 -14.05
N LEU A 11 17.17 -6.11 -13.19
CA LEU A 11 16.17 -6.35 -12.15
C LEU A 11 14.72 -6.10 -12.64
N ASN A 12 14.55 -5.74 -13.91
CA ASN A 12 13.24 -5.42 -14.51
C ASN A 12 12.44 -4.39 -13.70
N ILE A 13 13.10 -3.28 -13.34
CA ILE A 13 12.52 -2.17 -12.57
C ILE A 13 12.73 -0.83 -13.28
N SER A 14 12.01 0.22 -12.87
CA SER A 14 12.23 1.56 -13.43
C SER A 14 13.63 2.10 -13.05
N ARG A 15 14.21 2.98 -13.90
CA ARG A 15 15.49 3.64 -13.62
C ARG A 15 15.44 4.48 -12.33
N ASN A 16 14.28 5.08 -12.04
CA ASN A 16 14.10 5.82 -10.80
C ASN A 16 14.21 4.88 -9.59
N LYS A 17 13.57 3.71 -9.67
CA LYS A 17 13.66 2.69 -8.62
C LYS A 17 15.08 2.15 -8.47
N ALA A 18 15.77 1.88 -9.56
CA ALA A 18 17.18 1.48 -9.55
C ALA A 18 18.06 2.54 -8.87
N SER A 19 17.84 3.83 -9.20
CA SER A 19 18.54 4.94 -8.54
C SER A 19 18.27 5.02 -7.03
N GLU A 20 17.03 4.78 -6.60
CA GLU A 20 16.68 4.73 -5.17
C GLU A 20 17.42 3.60 -4.45
N LEU A 21 17.41 2.39 -5.02
CA LEU A 21 18.08 1.22 -4.44
C LEU A 21 19.60 1.40 -4.37
N ILE A 22 20.21 1.99 -5.39
CA ILE A 22 21.65 2.32 -5.39
C ILE A 22 21.97 3.33 -4.28
N LYS A 23 21.20 4.42 -4.17
CA LYS A 23 21.36 5.42 -3.10
C LYS A 23 21.14 4.85 -1.71
N ALA A 24 20.26 3.85 -1.58
CA ALA A 24 20.03 3.10 -0.36
C ALA A 24 21.10 2.03 -0.07
N GLN A 25 22.16 1.95 -0.89
CA GLN A 25 23.26 1.00 -0.76
C GLN A 25 22.83 -0.48 -0.77
N LYS A 26 21.82 -0.81 -1.57
CA LYS A 26 21.26 -2.16 -1.69
C LYS A 26 21.73 -2.90 -2.94
N ILE A 27 22.49 -2.27 -3.83
CA ILE A 27 22.88 -2.85 -5.11
C ILE A 27 24.38 -3.17 -5.14
N PHE A 28 24.67 -4.38 -5.57
CA PHE A 28 26.02 -4.90 -5.80
C PHE A 28 26.20 -5.24 -7.28
N ALA A 29 27.41 -5.02 -7.80
CA ALA A 29 27.80 -5.44 -9.15
C ALA A 29 29.20 -6.05 -9.08
N GLY A 30 29.39 -7.25 -9.66
CA GLY A 30 30.64 -7.99 -9.58
C GLY A 30 31.15 -8.20 -8.15
N GLY A 31 30.22 -8.34 -7.18
CA GLY A 31 30.51 -8.47 -5.74
C GLY A 31 30.82 -7.15 -5.02
N GLY A 32 30.93 -6.01 -5.72
CA GLY A 32 31.19 -4.70 -5.12
C GLY A 32 29.91 -3.86 -4.94
N LEU A 33 29.83 -3.10 -3.84
CA LEU A 33 28.71 -2.18 -3.57
C LEU A 33 28.71 -1.02 -4.56
N ILE A 34 27.53 -0.74 -5.15
CA ILE A 34 27.32 0.39 -6.04
C ILE A 34 26.80 1.59 -5.24
N SER A 35 27.57 2.68 -5.22
CA SER A 35 27.24 3.87 -4.43
C SER A 35 26.65 5.03 -5.24
N LYS A 36 26.84 5.05 -6.57
CA LYS A 36 26.38 6.15 -7.43
C LYS A 36 25.60 5.64 -8.64
N PRO A 37 24.37 6.14 -8.89
CA PRO A 37 23.57 5.77 -10.07
C PRO A 37 24.25 6.05 -11.41
N SER A 38 25.17 7.02 -11.44
CA SER A 38 25.93 7.40 -12.63
C SER A 38 27.22 6.59 -12.84
N GLN A 39 27.58 5.72 -11.90
CA GLN A 39 28.78 4.87 -12.02
C GLN A 39 28.68 3.99 -13.27
N ASN A 40 29.80 3.80 -13.98
CA ASN A 40 29.84 2.87 -15.11
C ASN A 40 30.08 1.44 -14.61
N LEU A 41 29.27 0.52 -15.11
CA LEU A 41 29.38 -0.93 -14.87
C LEU A 41 29.74 -1.65 -16.18
N SER A 42 30.42 -2.77 -16.05
CA SER A 42 30.54 -3.74 -17.16
C SER A 42 29.19 -4.38 -17.46
N LEU A 43 29.01 -4.83 -18.69
CA LEU A 43 27.84 -5.63 -19.06
C LEU A 43 27.91 -7.06 -18.48
N ASP A 44 29.13 -7.50 -18.13
CA ASP A 44 29.38 -8.82 -17.55
C ASP A 44 29.27 -8.83 -16.04
N ASP A 45 29.14 -7.65 -15.39
CA ASP A 45 28.95 -7.58 -13.96
C ASP A 45 27.61 -8.22 -13.57
N GLU A 46 27.67 -9.20 -12.68
CA GLU A 46 26.46 -9.78 -12.05
C GLU A 46 25.87 -8.74 -11.09
N ILE A 47 24.57 -8.46 -11.26
CA ILE A 47 23.83 -7.50 -10.44
C ILE A 47 23.05 -8.26 -9.37
N ALA A 48 23.30 -7.89 -8.11
CA ALA A 48 22.57 -8.40 -6.95
C ALA A 48 21.93 -7.24 -6.16
N CYS A 49 20.78 -7.51 -5.56
CA CYS A 49 20.10 -6.58 -4.64
C CYS A 49 20.04 -7.19 -3.24
N ASP A 50 20.45 -6.43 -2.24
CA ASP A 50 20.30 -6.81 -0.84
C ASP A 50 18.87 -6.52 -0.37
N GLY A 51 18.11 -7.60 -0.11
CA GLY A 51 16.74 -7.57 0.35
C GLY A 51 15.70 -7.50 -0.76
N GLU A 52 14.45 -7.35 -0.33
CA GLU A 52 13.28 -7.36 -1.21
C GLU A 52 13.15 -6.05 -1.99
N ILE A 53 12.73 -6.16 -3.23
CA ILE A 53 12.44 -5.02 -4.10
C ILE A 53 10.92 -4.80 -4.10
N PHE A 54 10.49 -3.66 -3.57
CA PHE A 54 9.09 -3.30 -3.56
C PHE A 54 8.75 -2.27 -4.64
N VAL A 55 7.60 -2.44 -5.29
CA VAL A 55 7.12 -1.54 -6.36
C VAL A 55 6.69 -0.17 -5.82
N GLY A 56 6.42 -0.05 -4.53
CA GLY A 56 6.01 1.21 -3.90
C GLY A 56 6.28 1.23 -2.39
N ARG A 57 6.30 2.44 -1.79
CA ARG A 57 6.52 2.63 -0.34
C ARG A 57 5.41 2.04 0.53
N GLY A 58 4.19 1.93 -0.02
CA GLY A 58 3.07 1.29 0.64
C GLY A 58 3.38 -0.14 1.08
N ALA A 59 4.15 -0.89 0.28
CA ALA A 59 4.56 -2.25 0.61
C ALA A 59 5.19 -2.38 2.00
N LEU A 60 6.14 -1.51 2.32
CA LEU A 60 6.82 -1.54 3.62
C LEU A 60 5.87 -1.24 4.78
N LYS A 61 4.84 -0.39 4.55
CA LYS A 61 3.83 -0.10 5.58
C LYS A 61 3.01 -1.36 5.91
N LEU A 62 2.43 -1.99 4.87
CA LEU A 62 1.59 -3.17 5.05
C LEU A 62 2.41 -4.34 5.60
N LYS A 63 3.60 -4.61 5.05
CA LYS A 63 4.49 -5.67 5.52
C LYS A 63 4.76 -5.56 7.02
N SER A 64 5.21 -4.38 7.46
CA SER A 64 5.49 -4.12 8.88
C SER A 64 4.25 -4.32 9.77
N PHE A 65 3.06 -3.95 9.28
CA PHE A 65 1.83 -4.14 10.03
C PHE A 65 1.42 -5.61 10.14
N LEU A 66 1.46 -6.36 9.02
CA LEU A 66 1.13 -7.79 9.01
C LEU A 66 2.05 -8.59 9.94
N GLU A 67 3.36 -8.33 9.87
CA GLU A 67 4.36 -8.98 10.72
C GLU A 67 4.18 -8.62 12.20
N GLY A 68 4.00 -7.33 12.51
CA GLY A 68 3.82 -6.83 13.87
C GLY A 68 2.55 -7.35 14.55
N GLN A 69 1.47 -7.52 13.79
CA GLN A 69 0.19 -8.04 14.29
C GLN A 69 0.01 -9.55 14.08
N LYS A 70 0.99 -10.22 13.44
CA LYS A 70 0.96 -11.66 13.09
C LYS A 70 -0.29 -12.05 12.29
N ILE A 71 -0.69 -11.19 11.34
CA ILE A 71 -1.88 -11.42 10.50
C ILE A 71 -1.53 -12.38 9.36
N SER A 72 -2.29 -13.45 9.23
CA SER A 72 -2.12 -14.42 8.15
C SER A 72 -2.94 -14.04 6.92
N VAL A 73 -2.27 -13.96 5.78
CA VAL A 73 -2.88 -13.69 4.46
C VAL A 73 -2.99 -14.96 3.62
N LYS A 74 -2.36 -16.05 4.08
CA LYS A 74 -2.20 -17.30 3.32
C LYS A 74 -3.54 -17.86 2.83
N GLY A 75 -3.64 -18.08 1.53
CA GLY A 75 -4.80 -18.69 0.87
C GLY A 75 -6.01 -17.76 0.71
N LYS A 76 -5.95 -16.51 1.23
CA LYS A 76 -7.06 -15.57 1.11
C LYS A 76 -7.13 -14.98 -0.30
N ASN A 77 -8.33 -14.84 -0.83
CA ASN A 77 -8.61 -13.95 -1.95
C ASN A 77 -8.77 -12.54 -1.40
N ALA A 78 -8.03 -11.58 -1.97
CA ALA A 78 -7.96 -10.23 -1.44
C ALA A 78 -8.45 -9.18 -2.44
N LEU A 79 -8.91 -8.04 -1.91
CA LEU A 79 -9.19 -6.80 -2.64
C LEU A 79 -8.27 -5.71 -2.10
N ASP A 80 -7.53 -5.04 -2.98
CA ASP A 80 -6.67 -3.89 -2.66
C ASP A 80 -7.27 -2.62 -3.25
N ILE A 81 -7.82 -1.75 -2.39
CA ILE A 81 -8.51 -0.52 -2.76
C ILE A 81 -7.52 0.65 -2.68
N GLY A 82 -7.35 1.36 -3.79
CA GLY A 82 -6.31 2.38 -3.95
C GLY A 82 -4.95 1.74 -4.19
N SER A 83 -4.92 0.75 -5.09
CA SER A 83 -3.73 -0.08 -5.32
C SER A 83 -2.52 0.68 -5.87
N SER A 84 -2.74 1.78 -6.60
CA SER A 84 -1.68 2.61 -7.19
C SER A 84 -0.61 1.75 -7.91
N THR A 85 0.67 1.84 -7.53
CA THR A 85 1.73 1.00 -8.10
C THR A 85 1.66 -0.48 -7.69
N GLY A 86 0.77 -0.86 -6.78
CA GLY A 86 0.59 -2.24 -6.32
C GLY A 86 1.41 -2.61 -5.09
N GLY A 87 1.83 -1.64 -4.28
CA GLY A 87 2.66 -1.92 -3.11
C GLY A 87 1.98 -2.85 -2.11
N PHE A 88 0.71 -2.66 -1.80
CA PHE A 88 -0.05 -3.56 -0.91
C PHE A 88 -0.30 -4.90 -1.60
N ALA A 89 -0.74 -4.90 -2.85
CA ALA A 89 -0.98 -6.12 -3.62
C ALA A 89 0.27 -7.02 -3.68
N GLN A 90 1.46 -6.45 -3.89
CA GLN A 90 2.72 -7.19 -3.85
C GLN A 90 2.93 -7.89 -2.51
N VAL A 91 2.74 -7.20 -1.40
CA VAL A 91 2.91 -7.77 -0.06
C VAL A 91 1.88 -8.87 0.20
N LEU A 92 0.62 -8.67 -0.22
CA LEU A 92 -0.41 -9.69 -0.10
C LEU A 92 -0.03 -10.98 -0.83
N LEU A 93 0.45 -10.88 -2.09
CA LEU A 93 0.93 -12.04 -2.85
C LEU A 93 2.15 -12.70 -2.22
N MET A 94 3.13 -11.92 -1.74
CA MET A 94 4.32 -12.44 -1.04
C MET A 94 3.95 -13.12 0.28
N SER A 95 2.89 -12.67 0.96
CA SER A 95 2.35 -13.27 2.19
C SER A 95 1.42 -14.46 1.93
N GLY A 96 1.28 -14.88 0.66
CA GLY A 96 0.57 -16.10 0.28
C GLY A 96 -0.92 -15.92 -0.04
N ALA A 97 -1.39 -14.72 -0.36
CA ALA A 97 -2.72 -14.54 -0.93
C ALA A 97 -2.91 -15.38 -2.19
N SER A 98 -4.07 -15.99 -2.35
CA SER A 98 -4.40 -16.81 -3.53
C SER A 98 -4.63 -15.96 -4.78
N SER A 99 -5.21 -14.78 -4.61
CA SER A 99 -5.43 -13.79 -5.66
C SER A 99 -5.63 -12.40 -5.06
N VAL A 100 -5.37 -11.37 -5.85
CA VAL A 100 -5.62 -9.97 -5.44
C VAL A 100 -6.32 -9.24 -6.58
N VAL A 101 -7.49 -8.67 -6.30
CA VAL A 101 -8.14 -7.69 -7.18
C VAL A 101 -7.63 -6.31 -6.78
N CYS A 102 -7.02 -5.60 -7.72
CA CYS A 102 -6.48 -4.25 -7.53
C CYS A 102 -7.46 -3.23 -8.12
N VAL A 103 -8.05 -2.38 -7.27
CA VAL A 103 -8.99 -1.32 -7.71
C VAL A 103 -8.36 0.04 -7.47
N ASP A 104 -8.30 0.88 -8.51
CA ASP A 104 -7.80 2.26 -8.42
C ASP A 104 -8.53 3.16 -9.41
N VAL A 105 -8.75 4.42 -9.02
CA VAL A 105 -9.33 5.45 -9.91
C VAL A 105 -8.33 5.95 -10.95
N GLY A 106 -7.03 5.78 -10.71
CA GLY A 106 -5.97 6.10 -11.65
C GLY A 106 -5.86 5.07 -12.76
N GLU A 107 -5.12 5.42 -13.81
CA GLU A 107 -4.89 4.57 -14.97
C GLU A 107 -3.39 4.37 -15.20
N GLY A 108 -2.98 3.17 -15.61
CA GLY A 108 -1.61 2.83 -15.97
C GLY A 108 -0.61 2.91 -14.81
N GLN A 109 -1.06 2.83 -13.56
CA GLN A 109 -0.20 2.97 -12.38
C GLN A 109 0.38 1.64 -11.90
N LEU A 110 -0.38 0.54 -12.03
CA LEU A 110 0.03 -0.76 -11.51
C LEU A 110 1.32 -1.22 -12.19
N ASP A 111 2.30 -1.63 -11.40
CA ASP A 111 3.59 -2.11 -11.89
C ASP A 111 3.42 -3.26 -12.89
N SER A 112 4.23 -3.24 -13.96
CA SER A 112 4.11 -4.21 -15.06
C SER A 112 4.36 -5.65 -14.63
N THR A 113 5.19 -5.88 -13.61
CA THR A 113 5.46 -7.22 -13.08
C THR A 113 4.26 -7.78 -12.34
N LEU A 114 3.56 -6.93 -11.59
CA LEU A 114 2.32 -7.31 -10.92
C LEU A 114 1.18 -7.50 -11.92
N ARG A 115 1.09 -6.63 -12.90
CA ARG A 115 0.07 -6.75 -13.98
C ARG A 115 0.20 -8.06 -14.76
N ALA A 116 1.41 -8.61 -14.88
CA ALA A 116 1.69 -9.88 -15.53
C ALA A 116 1.47 -11.10 -14.61
N ASP A 117 1.31 -10.93 -13.31
CA ASP A 117 1.08 -12.04 -12.38
C ASP A 117 -0.35 -12.59 -12.56
N PRO A 118 -0.53 -13.90 -12.85
CA PRO A 118 -1.86 -14.47 -13.10
C PRO A 118 -2.80 -14.43 -11.87
N ARG A 119 -2.28 -14.16 -10.67
CA ARG A 119 -3.08 -13.99 -9.46
C ARG A 119 -3.61 -12.57 -9.29
N ILE A 120 -3.20 -11.61 -10.13
CA ILE A 120 -3.66 -10.22 -10.10
C ILE A 120 -4.80 -10.01 -11.09
N ILE A 121 -5.86 -9.37 -10.61
CA ILE A 121 -6.94 -8.84 -11.44
C ILE A 121 -6.91 -7.31 -11.32
N CYS A 122 -6.45 -6.65 -12.38
CA CYS A 122 -6.33 -5.19 -12.41
C CYS A 122 -7.66 -4.54 -12.84
N ARG A 123 -8.12 -3.57 -12.05
CA ARG A 123 -9.30 -2.72 -12.26
C ARG A 123 -8.93 -1.26 -12.01
N GLU A 124 -8.14 -0.71 -12.90
CA GLU A 124 -7.84 0.73 -12.96
C GLU A 124 -8.97 1.53 -13.58
N ASN A 125 -8.91 2.85 -13.47
CA ASN A 125 -9.97 3.78 -13.88
C ASN A 125 -11.34 3.37 -13.31
N THR A 126 -11.35 2.88 -12.07
CA THR A 126 -12.52 2.31 -11.43
C THR A 126 -12.70 2.87 -10.02
N ASP A 127 -13.82 3.52 -9.77
CA ASP A 127 -14.21 3.92 -8.40
C ASP A 127 -14.70 2.69 -7.64
N ILE A 128 -14.28 2.55 -6.38
CA ILE A 128 -14.69 1.43 -5.53
C ILE A 128 -16.21 1.35 -5.35
N ARG A 129 -16.91 2.49 -5.41
CA ARG A 129 -18.37 2.55 -5.28
C ARG A 129 -19.05 1.93 -6.49
N ASP A 130 -18.53 2.18 -7.68
CA ASP A 130 -19.01 1.58 -8.92
C ASP A 130 -18.65 0.09 -8.96
N PHE A 131 -17.43 -0.27 -8.58
CA PHE A 131 -17.00 -1.65 -8.47
C PHE A 131 -17.90 -2.46 -7.51
N ALA A 132 -18.19 -1.93 -6.33
CA ALA A 132 -19.02 -2.60 -5.33
C ALA A 132 -20.46 -2.83 -5.81
N SER A 133 -20.98 -1.96 -6.69
CA SER A 133 -22.34 -2.12 -7.25
C SER A 133 -22.44 -3.26 -8.25
N THR A 134 -21.32 -3.69 -8.84
CA THR A 134 -21.28 -4.72 -9.90
C THR A 134 -20.66 -6.03 -9.44
N TYR A 135 -20.12 -6.08 -8.21
CA TYR A 135 -19.45 -7.26 -7.69
C TYR A 135 -20.31 -7.99 -6.65
N CYS A 136 -20.11 -9.31 -6.50
CA CYS A 136 -20.90 -10.09 -5.54
C CYS A 136 -20.58 -9.68 -4.10
N ALA A 137 -21.61 -9.55 -3.26
CA ALA A 137 -21.43 -9.30 -1.84
C ALA A 137 -20.65 -10.43 -1.17
N GLY A 138 -19.78 -10.09 -0.19
CA GLY A 138 -19.00 -11.07 0.56
C GLY A 138 -17.95 -11.81 -0.27
N SER A 139 -17.46 -11.20 -1.36
CA SER A 139 -16.53 -11.88 -2.27
C SER A 139 -15.11 -12.01 -1.75
N PHE A 140 -14.68 -11.19 -0.75
CA PHE A 140 -13.27 -11.10 -0.36
C PHE A 140 -13.04 -11.48 1.10
N ALA A 141 -12.12 -12.43 1.31
CA ALA A 141 -11.70 -12.84 2.66
C ALA A 141 -10.74 -11.84 3.32
N LEU A 142 -10.11 -10.98 2.52
CA LEU A 142 -9.30 -9.87 3.00
C LEU A 142 -9.50 -8.65 2.10
N ILE A 143 -9.77 -7.50 2.72
CA ILE A 143 -9.76 -6.21 2.00
C ILE A 143 -8.67 -5.33 2.60
N THR A 144 -7.83 -4.74 1.75
CA THR A 144 -6.90 -3.67 2.14
C THR A 144 -7.32 -2.35 1.50
N ALA A 145 -7.08 -1.22 2.21
CA ALA A 145 -7.35 0.11 1.67
C ALA A 145 -6.29 1.13 2.10
N ASP A 146 -5.57 1.69 1.09
CA ASP A 146 -4.60 2.79 1.25
C ASP A 146 -5.03 4.00 0.41
N LEU A 147 -6.17 4.62 0.76
CA LEU A 147 -6.81 5.67 -0.01
C LEU A 147 -6.22 7.05 0.27
N SER A 148 -6.22 7.91 -0.75
CA SER A 148 -5.83 9.31 -0.63
C SER A 148 -6.96 10.22 -1.13
N PHE A 149 -7.09 11.40 -0.50
CA PHE A 149 -8.05 12.45 -0.88
C PHE A 149 -9.53 12.11 -0.66
N ILE A 150 -9.84 11.00 -0.02
CA ILE A 150 -11.19 10.57 0.33
C ILE A 150 -11.19 10.05 1.77
N PRO A 151 -12.15 10.42 2.63
CA PRO A 151 -12.27 9.86 3.97
C PRO A 151 -12.79 8.41 3.90
N LEU A 152 -12.33 7.58 4.83
CA LEU A 152 -12.75 6.17 4.92
C LEU A 152 -14.25 5.99 5.10
N SER A 153 -14.93 6.98 5.73
CA SER A 153 -16.38 6.96 5.93
C SER A 153 -17.18 6.80 4.65
N LEU A 154 -16.68 7.31 3.52
CA LEU A 154 -17.36 7.21 2.22
C LEU A 154 -17.18 5.86 1.54
N VAL A 155 -16.19 5.08 1.94
CA VAL A 155 -15.88 3.77 1.32
C VAL A 155 -16.22 2.59 2.21
N LEU A 156 -16.41 2.79 3.51
CA LEU A 156 -16.80 1.74 4.46
C LEU A 156 -18.07 0.98 4.05
N PRO A 157 -19.15 1.62 3.50
CA PRO A 157 -20.30 0.88 3.00
C PRO A 157 -19.95 -0.14 1.91
N CYS A 158 -19.07 0.25 0.96
CA CYS A 158 -18.59 -0.65 -0.10
C CYS A 158 -17.75 -1.78 0.49
N ILE A 159 -16.86 -1.46 1.41
CA ILE A 159 -16.03 -2.45 2.12
C ILE A 159 -16.93 -3.45 2.85
N LYS A 160 -17.97 -2.99 3.56
CA LYS A 160 -18.92 -3.86 4.26
C LYS A 160 -19.64 -4.80 3.31
N THR A 161 -20.05 -4.31 2.14
CA THR A 161 -20.71 -5.14 1.13
C THR A 161 -19.80 -6.23 0.59
N LEU A 162 -18.53 -5.92 0.34
CA LEU A 162 -17.58 -6.78 -0.36
C LEU A 162 -16.83 -7.75 0.57
N ALA A 163 -16.65 -7.40 1.85
CA ALA A 163 -15.91 -8.20 2.80
C ALA A 163 -16.75 -9.38 3.35
N ASN A 164 -16.09 -10.52 3.55
CA ASN A 164 -16.67 -11.65 4.27
C ASN A 164 -15.91 -12.05 5.54
N ASP A 165 -14.71 -11.48 5.79
CA ASP A 165 -13.90 -11.80 6.98
C ASP A 165 -13.09 -10.57 7.45
N GLU A 166 -11.85 -10.38 7.00
CA GLU A 166 -10.93 -9.40 7.55
C GLU A 166 -10.74 -8.18 6.63
N ILE A 167 -10.47 -7.03 7.28
CA ILE A 167 -10.27 -5.75 6.59
C ILE A 167 -9.09 -5.05 7.25
N ILE A 168 -8.18 -4.50 6.44
CA ILE A 168 -7.06 -3.68 6.89
C ILE A 168 -7.14 -2.34 6.19
N VAL A 169 -7.41 -1.26 6.92
CA VAL A 169 -7.47 0.09 6.35
C VAL A 169 -6.40 1.00 6.96
N LEU A 170 -5.87 1.88 6.15
CA LEU A 170 -4.93 2.90 6.57
C LEU A 170 -5.66 4.24 6.79
N PHE A 171 -5.93 4.56 8.04
CA PHE A 171 -6.49 5.85 8.45
C PHE A 171 -5.44 6.93 8.31
N LYS A 172 -5.77 7.97 7.55
CA LYS A 172 -4.87 9.09 7.24
C LYS A 172 -5.45 10.38 7.82
N PRO A 173 -4.94 10.89 8.95
CA PRO A 173 -5.49 12.08 9.59
C PRO A 173 -5.70 13.25 8.63
N GLN A 174 -4.81 13.44 7.66
CA GLN A 174 -4.89 14.53 6.70
C GLN A 174 -6.14 14.51 5.80
N PHE A 175 -6.82 13.36 5.67
CA PHE A 175 -8.03 13.20 4.87
C PHE A 175 -9.29 12.96 5.73
N GLU A 176 -9.10 12.70 7.02
CA GLU A 176 -10.19 12.39 7.96
C GLU A 176 -10.60 13.59 8.81
N VAL A 177 -9.63 14.45 9.17
CA VAL A 177 -9.94 15.70 9.90
C VAL A 177 -10.52 16.74 8.94
N GLY A 178 -11.47 17.54 9.40
CA GLY A 178 -12.06 18.61 8.61
C GLY A 178 -11.04 19.65 8.11
N LEU A 179 -11.45 20.46 7.13
CA LEU A 179 -10.60 21.49 6.51
C LEU A 179 -10.09 22.55 7.50
N LYS A 180 -10.80 22.76 8.63
CA LYS A 180 -10.44 23.75 9.67
C LYS A 180 -9.33 23.30 10.60
N ALA A 181 -8.95 22.02 10.60
CA ALA A 181 -7.89 21.51 11.46
C ALA A 181 -6.54 22.14 11.11
N LYS A 182 -5.77 22.51 12.14
CA LYS A 182 -4.45 23.15 11.96
C LYS A 182 -3.47 22.20 11.27
N ARG A 183 -2.76 22.74 10.27
CA ARG A 183 -1.73 22.05 9.51
C ARG A 183 -0.47 22.89 9.42
N ASP A 184 0.68 22.25 9.34
CA ASP A 184 1.94 22.91 9.05
C ASP A 184 2.05 23.28 7.54
N LYS A 185 3.16 23.91 7.17
CA LYS A 185 3.44 24.33 5.78
C LYS A 185 3.55 23.15 4.79
N LYS A 186 3.73 21.93 5.28
CA LYS A 186 3.80 20.69 4.48
C LYS A 186 2.47 19.94 4.41
N GLY A 187 1.41 20.46 5.07
CA GLY A 187 0.10 19.83 5.15
C GLY A 187 0.01 18.75 6.23
N VAL A 188 0.98 18.67 7.14
CA VAL A 188 0.92 17.77 8.29
C VAL A 188 -0.08 18.30 9.29
N VAL A 189 -1.03 17.46 9.72
CA VAL A 189 -2.03 17.82 10.73
C VAL A 189 -1.33 17.94 12.09
N CYS A 190 -1.36 19.14 12.67
CA CYS A 190 -0.77 19.46 13.98
C CYS A 190 -1.84 19.61 15.08
N ASP A 191 -3.11 19.41 14.74
CA ASP A 191 -4.26 19.54 15.62
C ASP A 191 -4.59 18.18 16.25
N GLN A 192 -3.99 17.91 17.42
CA GLN A 192 -4.19 16.62 18.10
C GLN A 192 -5.64 16.40 18.53
N LYS A 193 -6.37 17.48 18.87
CA LYS A 193 -7.80 17.38 19.23
C LYS A 193 -8.62 16.92 18.03
N ALA A 194 -8.41 17.53 16.86
CA ALA A 194 -9.10 17.14 15.63
C ALA A 194 -8.75 15.69 15.21
N ILE A 195 -7.49 15.25 15.39
CA ILE A 195 -7.10 13.86 15.12
C ILE A 195 -7.85 12.89 16.05
N ASN A 196 -7.92 13.20 17.36
CA ASN A 196 -8.60 12.35 18.34
C ASN A 196 -10.11 12.28 18.08
N GLU A 197 -10.74 13.39 17.71
CA GLU A 197 -12.16 13.44 17.31
C GLU A 197 -12.41 12.58 16.07
N ALA A 198 -11.59 12.72 15.01
CA ALA A 198 -11.72 11.92 13.81
C ALA A 198 -11.52 10.42 14.07
N LEU A 199 -10.60 10.05 14.97
CA LEU A 199 -10.41 8.66 15.40
C LEU A 199 -11.62 8.13 16.16
N ALA A 200 -12.19 8.92 17.07
CA ALA A 200 -13.40 8.55 17.82
C ALA A 200 -14.60 8.36 16.88
N ASP A 201 -14.75 9.24 15.90
CA ASP A 201 -15.79 9.14 14.89
C ASP A 201 -15.61 7.90 14.01
N PHE A 202 -14.39 7.59 13.59
CA PHE A 202 -14.09 6.38 12.83
C PHE A 202 -14.39 5.11 13.63
N ASN A 203 -14.00 5.07 14.91
CA ASN A 203 -14.30 3.94 15.80
C ASN A 203 -15.81 3.73 15.96
N ARG A 204 -16.58 4.82 16.12
CA ARG A 204 -18.05 4.76 16.19
C ARG A 204 -18.63 4.23 14.88
N LEU A 205 -18.15 4.75 13.76
CA LEU A 205 -18.60 4.33 12.44
C LEU A 205 -18.32 2.83 12.20
N CYS A 206 -17.15 2.32 12.62
CA CYS A 206 -16.87 0.89 12.58
C CYS A 206 -17.88 0.07 13.37
N ALA A 207 -18.26 0.53 14.57
CA ALA A 207 -19.28 -0.13 15.40
C ALA A 207 -20.66 -0.08 14.75
N ASP A 208 -21.07 1.06 14.17
CA ASP A 208 -22.36 1.23 13.48
C ASP A 208 -22.47 0.29 12.27
N PHE A 209 -21.37 0.02 11.56
CA PHE A 209 -21.32 -0.98 10.50
C PHE A 209 -21.18 -2.43 10.99
N GLY A 210 -21.09 -2.63 12.30
CA GLY A 210 -20.95 -3.96 12.90
C GLY A 210 -19.54 -4.56 12.74
N PHE A 211 -18.53 -3.74 12.48
CA PHE A 211 -17.14 -4.20 12.44
C PHE A 211 -16.56 -4.34 13.86
N LYS A 212 -15.87 -5.44 14.10
CA LYS A 212 -15.04 -5.61 15.29
C LYS A 212 -13.63 -5.12 15.00
N ILE A 213 -13.13 -4.16 15.79
CA ILE A 213 -11.73 -3.72 15.72
C ILE A 213 -10.87 -4.76 16.42
N LEU A 214 -10.00 -5.43 15.68
CA LEU A 214 -9.07 -6.44 16.20
C LEU A 214 -7.75 -5.81 16.65
N ALA A 215 -7.26 -4.81 15.88
CA ALA A 215 -6.06 -4.07 16.20
C ALA A 215 -6.11 -2.65 15.65
N GLN A 216 -5.44 -1.74 16.36
CA GLN A 216 -5.14 -0.38 15.91
C GLN A 216 -3.66 -0.10 16.21
N ALA A 217 -2.89 0.31 15.22
CA ALA A 217 -1.47 0.61 15.41
C ALA A 217 -0.99 1.74 14.53
N ASN A 218 -0.08 2.56 15.05
CA ASN A 218 0.60 3.56 14.24
C ASN A 218 1.37 2.88 13.11
N CYS A 219 1.26 3.43 11.89
CA CYS A 219 2.08 2.98 10.79
C CYS A 219 3.56 3.24 11.12
N ALA A 220 4.42 2.23 10.92
CA ALA A 220 5.86 2.35 11.17
C ALA A 220 6.53 3.39 10.28
N ILE A 221 5.92 3.69 9.12
CA ILE A 221 6.42 4.64 8.13
C ILE A 221 5.42 5.77 7.99
N LYS A 222 5.85 6.99 8.20
CA LYS A 222 5.03 8.19 8.01
C LYS A 222 4.63 8.39 6.56
N GLY A 223 3.49 9.03 6.34
CA GLY A 223 3.04 9.47 5.03
C GLY A 223 4.04 10.40 4.34
N LYS A 224 3.87 10.63 3.02
CA LYS A 224 4.83 11.38 2.17
C LYS A 224 5.23 12.73 2.73
N ASN A 225 4.30 13.44 3.37
CA ASN A 225 4.54 14.77 3.94
C ASN A 225 4.88 14.76 5.43
N GLY A 226 4.88 13.56 6.09
CA GLY A 226 5.22 13.39 7.49
C GLY A 226 4.03 13.13 8.43
N ASN A 227 2.79 13.05 7.92
CA ASN A 227 1.63 12.67 8.73
C ASN A 227 1.83 11.27 9.33
N GLN A 228 1.51 11.11 10.62
CA GLN A 228 1.41 9.80 11.24
C GLN A 228 0.09 9.15 10.81
N GLU A 229 0.19 8.06 10.08
CA GLU A 229 -0.95 7.27 9.62
C GLU A 229 -1.17 6.11 10.59
N ILE A 230 -2.39 5.56 10.62
CA ILE A 230 -2.80 4.55 11.59
C ILE A 230 -3.47 3.40 10.87
N PHE A 231 -2.99 2.19 11.06
CA PHE A 231 -3.66 1.00 10.58
C PHE A 231 -4.77 0.57 11.54
N PHE A 232 -5.87 0.15 10.95
CA PHE A 232 -6.93 -0.59 11.63
C PHE A 232 -7.07 -1.97 11.00
N HIS A 233 -7.11 -3.00 11.85
CA HIS A 233 -7.48 -4.35 11.48
C HIS A 233 -8.89 -4.61 12.00
N LEU A 234 -9.81 -4.85 11.09
CA LEU A 234 -11.23 -5.02 11.38
C LEU A 234 -11.68 -6.42 10.96
N LYS A 235 -12.75 -6.87 11.57
CA LYS A 235 -13.47 -8.11 11.17
C LYS A 235 -14.94 -7.79 10.97
N VAL A 236 -15.56 -8.43 9.95
CA VAL A 236 -17.00 -8.34 9.64
C VAL A 236 -17.84 -9.00 10.69
#